data_ac80a8ebe0e758b395c0213b8942cf84
#
_entry.id   ac80a8ebe0e758b395c0213b8942cf84
#
_cell.length_a   1.000
_cell.length_b   1.000
_cell.length_c   1.000
_cell.angle_alpha   90.00
_cell.angle_beta   90.00
_cell.angle_gamma   90.00
#
_symmetry.space_group_name_H-M   'P 1'
#
loop_
_entity.id
_entity.type
_entity.pdbx_description
1 polymer ?
#
loop_
_entity_poly.entity_id
_entity_poly.type
_entity_poly.pdbx_seq_one_letter_code
_entity_poly.pdbx_strand_id
1 'polypeptide(L)'
;YEMKYRLVCSEMCIRDRPTRLVHGDFSLTNVIVNPKTNKISSILDWELSTLGDPIADFCYHCLQYFINPILGDINQCKELNIPNLESYRDMYMENSEFEISESEWNTYMGFSMFKLAAIAQGITGRVRDGTAAGKDADKFFEQTVSLADLGWLFVQK
;
A
#
# COMPACT_ATOMS: atom_id res chain seq x y z
N TYR A 1 -15.26 33.85 10.18
CA TYR A 1 -14.92 33.12 8.95
C TYR A 1 -14.99 31.64 9.26
N GLU A 2 -16.17 31.03 9.09
CA GLU A 2 -16.33 29.60 9.03
C GLU A 2 -15.70 29.11 7.71
N MET A 3 -14.48 28.64 7.78
CA MET A 3 -13.96 27.80 6.73
C MET A 3 -14.77 26.48 6.78
N LYS A 4 -15.84 26.41 6.00
CA LYS A 4 -16.48 25.15 5.68
C LYS A 4 -15.44 24.29 5.00
N TYR A 5 -14.89 23.35 5.74
CA TYR A 5 -14.18 22.22 5.20
C TYR A 5 -15.17 21.39 4.36
N ARG A 6 -15.50 21.90 3.19
CA ARG A 6 -15.94 21.06 2.09
C ARG A 6 -14.66 20.39 1.55
N LEU A 7 -14.10 19.51 2.35
CA LEU A 7 -13.47 18.36 1.75
C LEU A 7 -14.49 17.84 0.75
N VAL A 8 -14.12 17.82 -0.51
CA VAL A 8 -14.87 17.15 -1.57
C VAL A 8 -14.75 15.66 -1.28
N CYS A 9 -15.42 15.22 -0.22
CA CYS A 9 -15.89 13.86 -0.15
C CYS A 9 -17.04 13.82 -1.14
N SER A 10 -16.76 13.44 -2.38
CA SER A 10 -17.76 12.86 -3.23
C SER A 10 -18.49 11.80 -2.41
N GLU A 11 -19.75 11.53 -2.72
CA GLU A 11 -20.56 10.49 -2.05
C GLU A 11 -19.84 9.13 -2.00
N MET A 12 -18.79 8.95 -2.79
CA MET A 12 -17.90 7.81 -2.82
C MET A 12 -17.01 7.66 -1.56
N CYS A 13 -16.77 8.73 -0.79
CA CYS A 13 -16.00 8.69 0.45
C CYS A 13 -16.84 8.40 1.69
N ILE A 14 -18.17 8.40 1.59
CA ILE A 14 -19.10 8.12 2.68
C ILE A 14 -19.79 6.78 2.42
N ARG A 15 -19.03 5.74 2.14
CA ARG A 15 -19.54 4.41 2.40
C ARG A 15 -19.33 4.12 3.87
N ASP A 16 -20.42 3.69 4.52
CA ASP A 16 -20.44 3.23 5.92
C ASP A 16 -19.59 1.94 6.08
N ARG A 17 -18.33 2.00 5.67
CA ARG A 17 -17.42 0.91 5.99
C ARG A 17 -17.08 0.97 7.46
N PRO A 18 -17.17 -0.16 8.14
CA PRO A 18 -16.83 -0.20 9.55
C PRO A 18 -15.34 0.15 9.70
N THR A 19 -15.07 1.15 10.50
CA THR A 19 -13.72 1.49 10.95
C THR A 19 -13.14 0.31 11.71
N ARG A 20 -11.92 -0.09 11.36
CA ARG A 20 -11.18 -1.19 11.99
C ARG A 20 -9.80 -0.70 12.43
N LEU A 21 -9.14 -1.49 13.27
CA LEU A 21 -7.73 -1.30 13.54
C LEU A 21 -6.94 -1.63 12.28
N VAL A 22 -6.18 -0.67 11.77
CA VAL A 22 -5.28 -0.81 10.63
C VAL A 22 -3.84 -0.69 11.10
N HIS A 23 -2.94 -1.39 10.46
CA HIS A 23 -1.52 -1.40 10.82
C HIS A 23 -0.81 -0.13 10.35
N GLY A 24 -1.18 0.39 9.18
CA GLY A 24 -0.62 1.59 8.56
C GLY A 24 0.68 1.37 7.77
N ASP A 25 1.40 0.27 8.07
CA ASP A 25 2.64 -0.15 7.38
C ASP A 25 2.77 -1.68 7.35
N PHE A 26 1.68 -2.39 7.01
CA PHE A 26 1.70 -3.85 6.96
C PHE A 26 2.56 -4.34 5.80
N SER A 27 3.61 -5.08 6.14
CA SER A 27 4.52 -5.70 5.18
C SER A 27 5.05 -7.04 5.69
N LEU A 28 5.57 -7.88 4.79
CA LEU A 28 6.16 -9.17 5.16
C LEU A 28 7.39 -9.02 6.08
N THR A 29 8.06 -7.86 6.05
CA THR A 29 9.20 -7.56 6.93
C THR A 29 8.77 -7.35 8.37
N ASN A 30 7.50 -7.00 8.60
CA ASN A 30 6.90 -6.78 9.92
C ASN A 30 6.17 -8.03 10.44
N VAL A 31 6.45 -9.21 9.86
CA VAL A 31 5.80 -10.47 10.23
C VAL A 31 6.83 -11.49 10.71
N ILE A 32 6.58 -12.08 11.88
CA ILE A 32 7.36 -13.22 12.38
C ILE A 32 6.61 -14.51 12.06
N VAL A 33 7.24 -15.37 11.28
CA VAL A 33 6.71 -16.69 10.93
C VAL A 33 7.39 -17.76 11.80
N ASN A 34 6.58 -18.66 12.38
CA ASN A 34 7.10 -19.82 13.07
C ASN A 34 7.55 -20.88 12.04
N PRO A 35 8.86 -21.20 11.96
CA PRO A 35 9.38 -22.10 10.92
C PRO A 35 8.95 -23.57 11.07
N LYS A 36 8.43 -23.96 12.25
CA LYS A 36 7.96 -25.33 12.48
C LYS A 36 6.51 -25.53 12.06
N THR A 37 5.70 -24.48 12.10
CA THR A 37 4.26 -24.54 11.81
C THR A 37 3.86 -23.79 10.55
N ASN A 38 4.78 -23.03 9.96
CA ASN A 38 4.54 -22.10 8.84
C ASN A 38 3.37 -21.13 9.11
N LYS A 39 3.15 -20.79 10.38
CA LYS A 39 2.11 -19.83 10.79
C LYS A 39 2.72 -18.53 11.26
N ILE A 40 2.01 -17.44 11.05
CA ILE A 40 2.33 -16.14 11.63
C ILE A 40 2.23 -16.28 13.15
N SER A 41 3.30 -15.94 13.87
CA SER A 41 3.35 -15.92 15.32
C SER A 41 3.21 -14.51 15.87
N SER A 42 3.62 -13.47 15.15
CA SER A 42 3.51 -12.08 15.57
C SER A 42 3.54 -11.14 14.38
N ILE A 43 2.89 -10.00 14.55
CA ILE A 43 3.00 -8.84 13.67
C ILE A 43 3.66 -7.74 14.49
N LEU A 44 4.69 -7.11 13.93
CA LEU A 44 5.54 -6.11 14.57
C LEU A 44 5.24 -4.72 14.01
N ASP A 45 5.80 -3.70 14.68
CA ASP A 45 5.86 -2.31 14.20
C ASP A 45 4.48 -1.64 14.05
N TRP A 46 3.73 -1.64 15.13
CA TRP A 46 2.40 -1.07 15.25
C TRP A 46 2.38 0.47 15.46
N GLU A 47 3.52 1.14 15.35
CA GLU A 47 3.63 2.57 15.68
C GLU A 47 2.76 3.48 14.79
N LEU A 48 2.47 3.06 13.56
CA LEU A 48 1.59 3.77 12.62
C LEU A 48 0.14 3.30 12.68
N SER A 49 -0.18 2.40 13.60
CA SER A 49 -1.53 1.85 13.72
C SER A 49 -2.55 2.91 14.12
N THR A 50 -3.73 2.81 13.54
CA THR A 50 -4.85 3.71 13.82
C THR A 50 -6.18 3.01 13.57
N LEU A 51 -7.26 3.70 13.89
CA LEU A 51 -8.59 3.32 13.43
C LEU A 51 -8.82 3.91 12.04
N GLY A 52 -9.08 3.06 11.05
CA GLY A 52 -9.22 3.49 9.66
C GLY A 52 -9.94 2.48 8.77
N ASP A 53 -9.86 2.72 7.46
CA ASP A 53 -10.40 1.81 6.45
C ASP A 53 -9.41 0.68 6.16
N PRO A 54 -9.75 -0.59 6.45
CA PRO A 54 -8.87 -1.74 6.23
C PRO A 54 -8.51 -1.96 4.76
N ILE A 55 -9.34 -1.49 3.82
CA ILE A 55 -9.02 -1.58 2.38
C ILE A 55 -7.83 -0.69 2.02
N ALA A 56 -7.73 0.49 2.63
CA ALA A 56 -6.58 1.37 2.43
C ALA A 56 -5.26 0.71 2.90
N ASP A 57 -5.30 0.02 4.03
CA ASP A 57 -4.15 -0.72 4.57
C ASP A 57 -3.78 -1.92 3.67
N PHE A 58 -4.79 -2.67 3.22
CA PHE A 58 -4.60 -3.77 2.29
C PHE A 58 -4.04 -3.32 0.93
N CYS A 59 -4.57 -2.26 0.34
CA CYS A 59 -4.05 -1.71 -0.91
C CYS A 59 -2.59 -1.23 -0.78
N TYR A 60 -2.25 -0.63 0.37
CA TYR A 60 -0.86 -0.24 0.63
C TYR A 60 0.07 -1.47 0.69
N HIS A 61 -0.36 -2.55 1.34
CA HIS A 61 0.36 -3.82 1.34
C HIS A 61 0.52 -4.39 -0.08
N CYS A 62 -0.51 -4.31 -0.92
CA CYS A 62 -0.49 -4.78 -2.30
C CYS A 62 0.53 -4.06 -3.21
N LEU A 63 1.06 -2.89 -2.79
CA LEU A 63 2.13 -2.21 -3.53
C LEU A 63 3.38 -3.08 -3.72
N GLN A 64 3.58 -4.09 -2.88
CA GLN A 64 4.68 -5.05 -3.03
C GLN A 64 4.69 -5.74 -4.40
N TYR A 65 3.54 -5.93 -5.04
CA TYR A 65 3.45 -6.49 -6.39
C TYR A 65 4.02 -5.57 -7.50
N PHE A 66 4.30 -4.32 -7.18
CA PHE A 66 4.84 -3.33 -8.12
C PHE A 66 6.29 -2.94 -7.82
N ILE A 67 6.70 -3.06 -6.55
CA ILE A 67 8.02 -2.59 -6.10
C ILE A 67 8.98 -3.73 -5.76
N ASN A 68 8.46 -4.92 -5.44
CA ASN A 68 9.29 -6.08 -5.12
C ASN A 68 9.61 -6.85 -6.42
N PRO A 69 10.89 -7.11 -6.73
CA PRO A 69 11.27 -7.78 -7.97
C PRO A 69 10.73 -9.22 -8.08
N ILE A 70 10.53 -9.90 -6.96
CA ILE A 70 9.97 -11.27 -6.95
C ILE A 70 8.46 -11.24 -7.18
N LEU A 71 7.72 -10.41 -6.44
CA LEU A 71 6.26 -10.32 -6.54
C LEU A 71 5.81 -9.64 -7.84
N GLY A 72 6.65 -8.79 -8.43
CA GLY A 72 6.41 -8.18 -9.74
C GLY A 72 6.63 -9.14 -10.92
N ASP A 73 7.29 -10.29 -10.71
CA ASP A 73 7.52 -11.31 -11.74
C ASP A 73 6.51 -12.47 -11.58
N ILE A 74 5.56 -12.53 -12.51
CA ILE A 74 4.50 -13.55 -12.49
C ILE A 74 5.04 -14.98 -12.60
N ASN A 75 6.19 -15.20 -13.23
CA ASN A 75 6.78 -16.53 -13.36
C ASN A 75 7.40 -16.96 -12.03
N GLN A 76 8.12 -16.08 -11.36
CA GLN A 76 8.65 -16.33 -10.01
C GLN A 76 7.51 -16.56 -9.00
N CYS A 77 6.44 -15.77 -9.07
CA CYS A 77 5.26 -16.01 -8.23
C CYS A 77 4.69 -17.42 -8.42
N LYS A 78 4.56 -17.87 -9.66
CA LYS A 78 4.06 -19.24 -9.97
C LYS A 78 4.98 -20.32 -9.43
N GLU A 79 6.29 -20.19 -9.61
CA GLU A 79 7.28 -21.16 -9.11
C GLU A 79 7.25 -21.27 -7.58
N LEU A 80 7.03 -20.16 -6.90
CA LEU A 80 6.97 -20.06 -5.43
C LEU A 80 5.57 -20.31 -4.85
N ASN A 81 4.58 -20.63 -5.68
CA ASN A 81 3.16 -20.73 -5.29
C ASN A 81 2.62 -19.49 -4.59
N ILE A 82 3.08 -18.31 -5.01
CA ILE A 82 2.57 -17.02 -4.54
C ILE A 82 1.40 -16.62 -5.47
N PRO A 83 0.22 -16.28 -4.94
CA PRO A 83 -0.90 -15.81 -5.75
C PRO A 83 -0.51 -14.53 -6.52
N ASN A 84 -1.06 -14.33 -7.70
CA ASN A 84 -0.97 -13.03 -8.36
C ASN A 84 -1.85 -11.99 -7.63
N LEU A 85 -1.70 -10.71 -7.96
CA LEU A 85 -2.40 -9.62 -7.27
C LEU A 85 -3.93 -9.78 -7.30
N GLU A 86 -4.49 -10.20 -8.43
CA GLU A 86 -5.94 -10.39 -8.60
C GLU A 86 -6.44 -11.50 -7.67
N SER A 87 -5.82 -12.69 -7.75
CA SER A 87 -6.15 -13.79 -6.85
C SER A 87 -5.94 -13.43 -5.38
N TYR A 88 -4.93 -12.65 -5.06
CA TYR A 88 -4.67 -12.21 -3.68
C TYR A 88 -5.75 -11.25 -3.18
N ARG A 89 -6.20 -10.32 -4.04
CA ARG A 89 -7.34 -9.45 -3.77
C ARG A 89 -8.61 -10.28 -3.50
N ASP A 90 -8.91 -11.23 -4.38
CA ASP A 90 -10.10 -12.06 -4.26
C ASP A 90 -10.08 -12.87 -2.96
N MET A 91 -8.95 -13.49 -2.61
CA MET A 91 -8.78 -14.20 -1.32
C MET A 91 -9.01 -13.28 -0.12
N TYR A 92 -8.57 -12.02 -0.18
CA TYR A 92 -8.81 -11.05 0.90
C TYR A 92 -10.29 -10.71 1.00
N MET A 93 -10.97 -10.48 -0.12
CA MET A 93 -12.40 -10.15 -0.15
C MET A 93 -13.26 -11.32 0.36
N GLU A 94 -12.95 -12.55 -0.06
CA GLU A 94 -13.64 -13.77 0.40
C GLU A 94 -13.52 -14.01 1.92
N ASN A 95 -12.42 -13.58 2.52
CA ASN A 95 -12.16 -13.72 3.96
C ASN A 95 -12.46 -12.47 4.78
N SER A 96 -12.98 -11.44 4.16
CA SER A 96 -13.35 -10.18 4.80
C SER A 96 -14.85 -9.92 4.71
N GLU A 97 -15.34 -8.98 5.51
CA GLU A 97 -16.72 -8.48 5.45
C GLU A 97 -16.89 -7.38 4.38
N PHE A 98 -15.85 -7.14 3.57
CA PHE A 98 -15.80 -5.99 2.69
C PHE A 98 -16.00 -6.40 1.24
N GLU A 99 -16.76 -5.58 0.54
CA GLU A 99 -16.82 -5.58 -0.91
C GLU A 99 -16.23 -4.28 -1.43
N ILE A 100 -15.48 -4.36 -2.51
CA ILE A 100 -14.88 -3.20 -3.17
C ILE A 100 -15.18 -3.26 -4.68
N SER A 101 -15.68 -2.16 -5.21
CA SER A 101 -15.81 -2.01 -6.66
C SER A 101 -14.44 -1.81 -7.32
N GLU A 102 -14.36 -2.08 -8.61
CA GLU A 102 -13.12 -1.88 -9.38
C GLU A 102 -12.64 -0.42 -9.34
N SER A 103 -13.57 0.53 -9.42
CA SER A 103 -13.26 1.95 -9.32
C SER A 103 -12.70 2.34 -7.95
N GLU A 104 -13.25 1.79 -6.86
CA GLU A 104 -12.71 2.02 -5.52
C GLU A 104 -11.34 1.39 -5.37
N TRP A 105 -11.17 0.14 -5.83
CA TRP A 105 -9.86 -0.53 -5.84
C TRP A 105 -8.81 0.33 -6.52
N ASN A 106 -9.10 0.82 -7.72
CA ASN A 106 -8.21 1.66 -8.48
C ASN A 106 -7.88 2.97 -7.76
N THR A 107 -8.87 3.58 -7.11
CA THR A 107 -8.69 4.80 -6.30
C THR A 107 -7.75 4.54 -5.11
N TYR A 108 -7.96 3.47 -4.34
CA TYR A 108 -7.09 3.13 -3.21
C TYR A 108 -5.68 2.75 -3.63
N MET A 109 -5.53 2.02 -4.74
CA MET A 109 -4.21 1.69 -5.29
C MET A 109 -3.47 2.95 -5.74
N GLY A 110 -4.14 3.85 -6.46
CA GLY A 110 -3.59 5.14 -6.89
C GLY A 110 -3.16 6.00 -5.70
N PHE A 111 -4.01 6.11 -4.68
CA PHE A 111 -3.69 6.82 -3.43
C PHE A 111 -2.48 6.20 -2.71
N SER A 112 -2.42 4.88 -2.61
CA SER A 112 -1.32 4.17 -1.95
C SER A 112 0.01 4.39 -2.68
N MET A 113 0.00 4.38 -4.01
CA MET A 113 1.17 4.69 -4.85
C MET A 113 1.62 6.14 -4.66
N PHE A 114 0.68 7.08 -4.61
CA PHE A 114 0.99 8.48 -4.33
C PHE A 114 1.60 8.67 -2.93
N LYS A 115 1.06 8.01 -1.91
CA LYS A 115 1.62 8.00 -0.55
C LYS A 115 3.08 7.52 -0.57
N LEU A 116 3.35 6.40 -1.24
CA LEU A 116 4.70 5.84 -1.33
C LEU A 116 5.65 6.75 -2.14
N ALA A 117 5.18 7.36 -3.23
CA ALA A 117 5.94 8.35 -3.99
C ALA A 117 6.33 9.56 -3.14
N ALA A 118 5.41 10.07 -2.32
CA ALA A 118 5.68 11.19 -1.41
C ALA A 118 6.74 10.82 -0.35
N ILE A 119 6.70 9.59 0.18
CA ILE A 119 7.73 9.08 1.11
C ILE A 119 9.09 9.01 0.41
N ALA A 120 9.17 8.44 -0.80
CA ALA A 120 10.40 8.35 -1.59
C ALA A 120 10.98 9.73 -1.91
N GLN A 121 10.13 10.70 -2.26
CA GLN A 121 10.54 12.09 -2.47
C GLN A 121 11.09 12.73 -1.20
N GLY A 122 10.47 12.48 -0.05
CA GLY A 122 10.98 12.95 1.25
C GLY A 122 12.35 12.37 1.60
N ILE A 123 12.62 11.11 1.26
CA ILE A 123 13.95 10.49 1.40
C ILE A 123 14.95 11.19 0.49
N THR A 124 14.61 11.40 -0.79
CA THR A 124 15.45 12.10 -1.76
C THR A 124 15.83 13.50 -1.26
N GLY A 125 14.88 14.26 -0.71
CA GLY A 125 15.14 15.57 -0.11
C GLY A 125 16.16 15.50 1.02
N ARG A 126 15.96 14.61 1.98
CA ARG A 126 16.88 14.42 3.12
C ARG A 126 18.29 14.00 2.71
N VAL A 127 18.41 13.16 1.67
CA VAL A 127 19.73 12.75 1.15
C VAL A 127 20.43 13.95 0.49
N ARG A 128 19.72 14.75 -0.31
CA ARG A 128 20.27 15.98 -0.93
C ARG A 128 20.71 17.01 0.11
N ASP A 129 19.96 17.14 1.20
CA ASP A 129 20.27 18.07 2.30
C ASP A 129 21.37 17.52 3.25
N GLY A 130 21.87 16.31 3.02
CA GLY A 130 22.90 15.66 3.83
C GLY A 130 22.41 15.24 5.22
N THR A 131 21.10 15.19 5.44
CA THR A 131 20.47 14.82 6.73
C THR A 131 20.09 13.36 6.83
N ALA A 132 20.22 12.58 5.73
CA ALA A 132 20.06 11.14 5.72
C ALA A 132 21.30 10.46 5.14
N ALA A 133 21.69 9.31 5.73
CA ALA A 133 22.75 8.46 5.18
C ALA A 133 22.22 7.69 3.97
N GLY A 134 22.67 8.02 2.78
CA GLY A 134 22.34 7.27 1.55
C GLY A 134 23.05 7.88 0.35
N LYS A 135 23.65 7.01 -0.48
CA LYS A 135 24.33 7.44 -1.73
C LYS A 135 23.41 7.36 -2.96
N ASP A 136 22.15 6.89 -2.79
CA ASP A 136 21.27 6.50 -3.88
C ASP A 136 20.07 7.45 -4.06
N ALA A 137 20.24 8.77 -3.82
CA ALA A 137 19.18 9.77 -3.97
C ALA A 137 18.51 9.72 -5.35
N ASP A 138 19.30 9.45 -6.41
CA ASP A 138 18.79 9.39 -7.78
C ASP A 138 17.86 8.19 -8.00
N LYS A 139 18.13 7.04 -7.39
CA LYS A 139 17.25 5.87 -7.45
C LYS A 139 15.90 6.14 -6.77
N PHE A 140 15.91 6.80 -5.60
CA PHE A 140 14.66 7.19 -4.93
C PHE A 140 13.88 8.20 -5.73
N PHE A 141 14.55 9.10 -6.44
CA PHE A 141 13.87 10.04 -7.33
C PHE A 141 13.21 9.34 -8.52
N GLU A 142 13.91 8.43 -9.20
CA GLU A 142 13.35 7.62 -10.28
C GLU A 142 12.15 6.80 -9.82
N GLN A 143 12.25 6.19 -8.64
CA GLN A 143 11.11 5.48 -8.03
C GLN A 143 9.92 6.40 -7.77
N THR A 144 10.17 7.63 -7.31
CA THR A 144 9.10 8.61 -7.07
C THR A 144 8.29 8.88 -8.33
N VAL A 145 8.98 9.14 -9.45
CA VAL A 145 8.32 9.41 -10.75
C VAL A 145 7.53 8.18 -11.20
N SER A 146 8.17 7.01 -11.20
CA SER A 146 7.52 5.76 -11.63
C SER A 146 6.27 5.42 -10.81
N LEU A 147 6.30 5.62 -9.50
CA LEU A 147 5.16 5.38 -8.61
C LEU A 147 4.05 6.40 -8.85
N ALA A 148 4.39 7.67 -9.08
CA ALA A 148 3.40 8.70 -9.38
C ALA A 148 2.68 8.41 -10.71
N ASP A 149 3.41 8.01 -11.74
CA ASP A 149 2.86 7.66 -13.05
C ASP A 149 1.96 6.42 -12.96
N LEU A 150 2.39 5.38 -12.25
CA LEU A 150 1.57 4.18 -12.00
C LEU A 150 0.30 4.54 -11.22
N GLY A 151 0.40 5.35 -10.17
CA GLY A 151 -0.74 5.82 -9.40
C GLY A 151 -1.74 6.58 -10.27
N TRP A 152 -1.26 7.43 -11.15
CA TRP A 152 -2.10 8.16 -12.09
C TRP A 152 -2.83 7.22 -13.07
N LEU A 153 -2.15 6.19 -13.58
CA LEU A 153 -2.77 5.19 -14.46
C LEU A 153 -3.88 4.40 -13.76
N PHE A 154 -3.75 4.15 -12.46
CA PHE A 154 -4.82 3.50 -11.69
C PHE A 154 -6.06 4.40 -11.57
N VAL A 155 -5.89 5.66 -11.27
CA VAL A 155 -7.01 6.61 -11.09
C VAL A 155 -7.76 6.88 -12.41
N GLN A 156 -7.12 6.66 -13.56
CA GLN A 156 -7.75 6.85 -14.88
C GLN A 156 -8.59 5.66 -15.36
N LYS A 157 -8.51 4.51 -14.68
CA LYS A 157 -9.30 3.31 -14.99
C LYS A 157 -10.68 3.36 -14.31
#